data_be9afc0e2c312733ede352c106e2adee
#
_entry.id   be9afc0e2c312733ede352c106e2adee
#
_cell.length_a   1.000
_cell.length_b   1.000
_cell.length_c   1.000
_cell.angle_alpha   90.00
_cell.angle_beta   90.00
_cell.angle_gamma   90.00
#
_symmetry.space_group_name_H-M   'P 1'
#
loop_
_entity.id
_entity.type
_entity.pdbx_description
1 polymer ?
#
loop_
_entity_poly.entity_id
_entity_poly.type
_entity_poly.pdbx_seq_one_letter_code
_entity_poly.pdbx_strand_id
1 'polypeptide(L)'
;CPNLLIFDHTIVRNAPPRTLASGMADAVAKWYESSLTSSSSQDGFVQQAVQMARVLRDQLFLNGQKAFLDPLSNSWETVAEGCALTAGIIGGLGGARCRTAAAHPIHNGLTQLAYTNKPLHGELVGFGLLVQLHLEEKNSNSQLPKQAKSQLLEFFSQLNLPISIEPLCLKHTTTNE
;
A
#
# COMPACT_ATOMS: atom_id res chain seq x y z
N CYS A 1 -11.83 8.45 -11.97
CA CYS A 1 -12.75 7.78 -11.04
C CYS A 1 -13.92 7.20 -11.83
N PRO A 2 -14.47 6.04 -11.44
CA PRO A 2 -15.72 5.55 -12.01
C PRO A 2 -16.89 6.47 -11.62
N ASN A 3 -17.92 6.53 -12.48
CA ASN A 3 -19.13 7.30 -12.21
C ASN A 3 -20.03 6.67 -11.14
N LEU A 4 -19.88 5.36 -10.95
CA LEU A 4 -20.62 4.57 -9.96
C LEU A 4 -19.70 3.47 -9.43
N LEU A 5 -19.68 3.28 -8.13
CA LEU A 5 -19.05 2.16 -7.47
C LEU A 5 -20.10 1.45 -6.61
N ILE A 6 -20.25 0.14 -6.83
CA ILE A 6 -21.10 -0.73 -6.01
C ILE A 6 -20.18 -1.61 -5.18
N PHE A 7 -20.26 -1.49 -3.86
CA PHE A 7 -19.45 -2.24 -2.91
C PHE A 7 -20.36 -3.07 -2.00
N ASP A 8 -20.45 -4.37 -2.28
CA ASP A 8 -21.27 -5.30 -1.49
C ASP A 8 -20.36 -6.05 -0.50
N HIS A 9 -20.53 -5.75 0.78
CA HIS A 9 -19.76 -6.37 1.87
C HIS A 9 -19.90 -7.89 1.89
N THR A 10 -21.08 -8.43 1.54
CA THR A 10 -21.32 -9.88 1.59
C THR A 10 -20.54 -10.63 0.52
N ILE A 11 -20.34 -10.00 -0.63
CA ILE A 11 -19.55 -10.54 -1.74
C ILE A 11 -18.05 -10.37 -1.43
N VAL A 12 -17.63 -9.15 -1.11
CA VAL A 12 -16.20 -8.83 -0.92
C VAL A 12 -15.59 -9.57 0.27
N ARG A 13 -16.39 -9.83 1.32
CA ARG A 13 -15.97 -10.58 2.51
C ARG A 13 -15.54 -12.01 2.23
N ASN A 14 -16.00 -12.60 1.13
CA ASN A 14 -15.60 -13.95 0.72
C ASN A 14 -14.22 -14.01 0.02
N ALA A 15 -13.60 -12.87 -0.26
CA ALA A 15 -12.25 -12.84 -0.81
C ALA A 15 -11.22 -13.38 0.20
N PRO A 16 -10.17 -14.06 -0.27
CA PRO A 16 -9.11 -14.54 0.62
C PRO A 16 -8.50 -13.39 1.44
N PRO A 17 -8.15 -13.60 2.73
CA PRO A 17 -7.54 -12.56 3.57
C PRO A 17 -6.30 -11.90 2.95
N ARG A 18 -5.52 -12.66 2.17
CA ARG A 18 -4.37 -12.16 1.39
C ARG A 18 -4.75 -11.00 0.46
N THR A 19 -5.98 -11.02 -0.10
CA THR A 19 -6.48 -9.94 -0.96
C THR A 19 -6.66 -8.64 -0.17
N LEU A 20 -7.24 -8.73 1.03
CA LEU A 20 -7.38 -7.57 1.93
C LEU A 20 -6.02 -7.04 2.36
N ALA A 21 -5.09 -7.92 2.76
CA ALA A 21 -3.73 -7.54 3.12
C ALA A 21 -3.02 -6.79 1.98
N SER A 22 -3.12 -7.31 0.75
CA SER A 22 -2.60 -6.64 -0.45
C SER A 22 -3.25 -5.26 -0.66
N GLY A 23 -4.57 -5.14 -0.49
CA GLY A 23 -5.28 -3.86 -0.56
C GLY A 23 -4.79 -2.86 0.50
N MET A 24 -4.55 -3.31 1.73
CA MET A 24 -4.00 -2.46 2.80
C MET A 24 -2.59 -1.95 2.48
N ALA A 25 -1.73 -2.78 1.89
CA ALA A 25 -0.38 -2.38 1.51
C ALA A 25 -0.39 -1.28 0.42
N ASP A 26 -1.24 -1.43 -0.60
CA ASP A 26 -1.42 -0.38 -1.62
C ASP A 26 -2.03 0.90 -1.04
N ALA A 27 -3.03 0.77 -0.17
CA ALA A 27 -3.70 1.92 0.44
C ALA A 27 -2.77 2.71 1.37
N VAL A 28 -1.92 2.03 2.15
CA VAL A 28 -0.90 2.68 3.01
C VAL A 28 0.12 3.44 2.19
N ALA A 29 0.53 2.92 1.02
CA ALA A 29 1.51 3.57 0.15
C ALA A 29 1.04 4.96 -0.30
N LYS A 30 -0.27 5.21 -0.40
CA LYS A 30 -0.82 6.51 -0.80
C LYS A 30 -0.38 7.66 0.10
N TRP A 31 -0.27 7.44 1.42
CA TRP A 31 0.26 8.47 2.32
C TRP A 31 1.74 8.72 2.07
N TYR A 32 2.55 7.68 2.05
CA TYR A 32 4.01 7.83 1.96
C TYR A 32 4.45 8.41 0.61
N GLU A 33 3.78 8.05 -0.47
CA GLU A 33 4.08 8.62 -1.78
C GLU A 33 3.53 10.04 -1.91
N SER A 34 2.26 10.28 -1.54
CA SER A 34 1.65 11.61 -1.68
C SER A 34 2.29 12.66 -0.77
N SER A 35 2.65 12.29 0.47
CA SER A 35 3.34 13.20 1.39
C SER A 35 4.71 13.64 0.88
N LEU A 36 5.42 12.77 0.15
CA LEU A 36 6.71 13.10 -0.44
C LEU A 36 6.56 13.99 -1.68
N THR A 37 5.64 13.64 -2.59
CA THR A 37 5.52 14.28 -3.90
C THR A 37 4.66 15.54 -3.91
N SER A 38 3.83 15.73 -2.89
CA SER A 38 2.84 16.81 -2.85
C SER A 38 2.95 17.72 -1.62
N SER A 39 4.03 17.62 -0.85
CA SER A 39 4.25 18.40 0.38
C SER A 39 4.22 19.92 0.17
N SER A 40 4.62 20.41 -1.00
CA SER A 40 4.64 21.82 -1.37
C SER A 40 3.50 22.25 -2.30
N SER A 41 2.52 21.36 -2.56
CA SER A 41 1.40 21.67 -3.48
C SER A 41 0.52 22.78 -2.92
N GLN A 42 0.21 23.78 -3.77
CA GLN A 42 -0.76 24.84 -3.47
C GLN A 42 -2.18 24.50 -3.95
N ASP A 43 -2.36 23.36 -4.61
CA ASP A 43 -3.66 22.87 -5.08
C ASP A 43 -4.46 22.30 -3.90
N GLY A 44 -5.63 22.92 -3.61
CA GLY A 44 -6.47 22.54 -2.48
C GLY A 44 -6.99 21.10 -2.55
N PHE A 45 -7.28 20.57 -3.74
CA PHE A 45 -7.70 19.18 -3.89
C PHE A 45 -6.58 18.20 -3.59
N VAL A 46 -5.35 18.52 -4.03
CA VAL A 46 -4.17 17.72 -3.70
C VAL A 46 -3.88 17.74 -2.20
N GLN A 47 -4.00 18.90 -1.54
CA GLN A 47 -3.83 19.01 -0.10
C GLN A 47 -4.86 18.15 0.65
N GLN A 48 -6.15 18.18 0.24
CA GLN A 48 -7.20 17.35 0.80
C GLN A 48 -6.90 15.86 0.59
N ALA A 49 -6.49 15.46 -0.61
CA ALA A 49 -6.13 14.08 -0.91
C ALA A 49 -4.99 13.57 -0.03
N VAL A 50 -3.96 14.38 0.21
CA VAL A 50 -2.83 14.05 1.11
C VAL A 50 -3.31 13.86 2.55
N GLN A 51 -4.19 14.73 3.07
CA GLN A 51 -4.73 14.57 4.43
C GLN A 51 -5.65 13.33 4.53
N MET A 52 -6.46 13.05 3.51
CA MET A 52 -7.25 11.81 3.46
C MET A 52 -6.35 10.57 3.48
N ALA A 53 -5.23 10.59 2.74
CA ALA A 53 -4.28 9.48 2.73
C ALA A 53 -3.64 9.26 4.11
N ARG A 54 -3.37 10.34 4.87
CA ARG A 54 -2.89 10.27 6.25
C ARG A 54 -3.90 9.60 7.18
N VAL A 55 -5.16 10.04 7.12
CA VAL A 55 -6.23 9.46 7.95
C VAL A 55 -6.44 7.99 7.59
N LEU A 56 -6.45 7.65 6.30
CA LEU A 56 -6.56 6.26 5.84
C LEU A 56 -5.42 5.39 6.41
N ARG A 57 -4.17 5.84 6.29
CA ARG A 57 -3.03 5.13 6.89
C ARG A 57 -3.24 4.85 8.38
N ASP A 58 -3.66 5.86 9.15
CA ASP A 58 -3.85 5.73 10.59
C ASP A 58 -4.98 4.74 10.91
N GLN A 59 -6.07 4.75 10.15
CA GLN A 59 -7.16 3.78 10.27
C GLN A 59 -6.69 2.35 9.95
N LEU A 60 -5.84 2.18 8.93
CA LEU A 60 -5.30 0.87 8.57
C LEU A 60 -4.39 0.31 9.67
N PHE A 61 -3.53 1.11 10.26
CA PHE A 61 -2.69 0.69 11.39
C PHE A 61 -3.52 0.31 12.63
N LEU A 62 -4.59 1.04 12.92
CA LEU A 62 -5.45 0.76 14.08
C LEU A 62 -6.32 -0.48 13.90
N ASN A 63 -6.81 -0.74 12.71
CA ASN A 63 -7.85 -1.74 12.46
C ASN A 63 -7.37 -2.94 11.62
N GLY A 64 -6.25 -2.82 10.90
CA GLY A 64 -5.85 -3.76 9.86
C GLY A 64 -5.61 -5.18 10.36
N GLN A 65 -4.90 -5.34 11.48
CA GLN A 65 -4.66 -6.68 12.05
C GLN A 65 -5.98 -7.35 12.46
N LYS A 66 -6.86 -6.61 13.15
CA LYS A 66 -8.16 -7.16 13.55
C LYS A 66 -9.03 -7.50 12.33
N ALA A 67 -9.05 -6.65 11.32
CA ALA A 67 -9.76 -6.89 10.07
C ALA A 67 -9.23 -8.13 9.32
N PHE A 68 -7.91 -8.32 9.32
CA PHE A 68 -7.26 -9.47 8.69
C PHE A 68 -7.60 -10.80 9.38
N LEU A 69 -7.68 -10.79 10.72
CA LEU A 69 -7.94 -11.98 11.52
C LEU A 69 -9.43 -12.30 11.65
N ASP A 70 -10.31 -11.30 11.61
CA ASP A 70 -11.76 -11.47 11.80
C ASP A 70 -12.54 -10.71 10.69
N PRO A 71 -12.92 -11.43 9.61
CA PRO A 71 -13.72 -10.84 8.53
C PRO A 71 -15.13 -10.39 8.95
N LEU A 72 -15.62 -10.81 10.12
CA LEU A 72 -16.95 -10.43 10.63
C LEU A 72 -16.89 -9.19 11.54
N SER A 73 -15.70 -8.68 11.84
CA SER A 73 -15.53 -7.48 12.68
C SER A 73 -15.93 -6.19 11.98
N ASN A 74 -16.37 -5.19 12.73
CA ASN A 74 -16.55 -3.83 12.21
C ASN A 74 -15.25 -3.24 11.66
N SER A 75 -14.09 -3.69 12.18
CA SER A 75 -12.79 -3.30 11.66
C SER A 75 -12.59 -3.76 10.21
N TRP A 76 -13.12 -4.93 9.83
CA TRP A 76 -13.06 -5.42 8.46
C TRP A 76 -13.80 -4.47 7.49
N GLU A 77 -15.01 -4.03 7.84
CA GLU A 77 -15.79 -3.10 7.02
C GLU A 77 -15.04 -1.78 6.83
N THR A 78 -14.56 -1.18 7.94
CA THR A 78 -13.78 0.05 7.91
C THR A 78 -12.55 -0.06 7.00
N VAL A 79 -11.81 -1.17 7.10
CA VAL A 79 -10.59 -1.39 6.32
C VAL A 79 -10.91 -1.67 4.85
N ALA A 80 -11.90 -2.52 4.57
CA ALA A 80 -12.28 -2.87 3.20
C ALA A 80 -12.80 -1.64 2.42
N GLU A 81 -13.66 -0.83 3.05
CA GLU A 81 -14.11 0.45 2.48
C GLU A 81 -12.95 1.44 2.33
N GLY A 82 -12.06 1.53 3.30
CA GLY A 82 -10.86 2.35 3.22
C GLY A 82 -10.00 2.02 2.00
N CYS A 83 -9.75 0.73 1.78
CA CYS A 83 -8.97 0.25 0.63
C CYS A 83 -9.67 0.45 -0.72
N ALA A 84 -11.00 0.33 -0.79
CA ALA A 84 -11.74 0.42 -2.04
C ALA A 84 -12.21 1.85 -2.34
N LEU A 85 -12.92 2.48 -1.38
CA LEU A 85 -13.58 3.76 -1.58
C LEU A 85 -12.64 4.94 -1.33
N THR A 86 -12.08 5.02 -0.10
CA THR A 86 -11.23 6.15 0.30
C THR A 86 -9.97 6.23 -0.56
N ALA A 87 -9.30 5.10 -0.79
CA ALA A 87 -8.13 5.08 -1.66
C ALA A 87 -8.46 5.48 -3.11
N GLY A 88 -9.65 5.12 -3.61
CA GLY A 88 -10.16 5.55 -4.91
C GLY A 88 -10.40 7.06 -4.98
N ILE A 89 -10.99 7.67 -3.95
CA ILE A 89 -11.24 9.11 -3.84
C ILE A 89 -9.89 9.87 -3.81
N ILE A 90 -8.93 9.42 -3.02
CA ILE A 90 -7.58 10.01 -2.96
C ILE A 90 -6.96 10.03 -4.36
N GLY A 91 -7.03 8.91 -5.09
CA GLY A 91 -6.52 8.82 -6.46
C GLY A 91 -7.27 9.73 -7.44
N GLY A 92 -8.57 9.93 -7.24
CA GLY A 92 -9.40 10.82 -8.05
C GLY A 92 -9.11 12.30 -7.83
N LEU A 93 -8.93 12.73 -6.60
CA LEU A 93 -8.62 14.12 -6.24
C LEU A 93 -7.16 14.50 -6.52
N GLY A 94 -6.24 13.62 -6.14
CA GLY A 94 -4.80 13.91 -6.22
C GLY A 94 -4.15 13.56 -7.57
N GLY A 95 -4.80 12.70 -8.35
CA GLY A 95 -4.27 12.24 -9.65
C GLY A 95 -2.90 11.56 -9.52
N ALA A 96 -2.04 11.75 -10.51
CA ALA A 96 -0.68 11.20 -10.53
C ALA A 96 0.20 11.75 -9.40
N ARG A 97 -0.06 12.98 -8.94
CA ARG A 97 0.69 13.62 -7.85
C ARG A 97 0.55 12.92 -6.51
N CYS A 98 -0.51 12.13 -6.29
CA CYS A 98 -0.74 11.37 -5.07
C CYS A 98 -0.52 9.86 -5.24
N ARG A 99 0.19 9.41 -6.30
CA ARG A 99 0.34 7.99 -6.60
C ARG A 99 1.76 7.52 -6.90
N THR A 100 2.71 8.43 -7.11
CA THR A 100 3.97 8.03 -7.75
C THR A 100 5.16 8.73 -7.10
N ALA A 101 5.78 8.08 -6.12
CA ALA A 101 7.13 8.43 -5.67
C ALA A 101 8.13 7.34 -6.11
N ALA A 102 8.42 6.34 -5.27
CA ALA A 102 9.29 5.25 -5.63
C ALA A 102 8.61 3.87 -5.50
N ALA A 103 7.61 3.71 -4.60
CA ALA A 103 6.96 2.42 -4.38
C ALA A 103 6.32 1.85 -5.65
N HIS A 104 5.52 2.64 -6.38
CA HIS A 104 4.90 2.20 -7.63
C HIS A 104 5.91 2.02 -8.81
N PRO A 105 6.91 2.89 -9.03
CA PRO A 105 7.99 2.59 -9.97
C PRO A 105 8.72 1.29 -9.68
N ILE A 106 9.03 0.98 -8.42
CA ILE A 106 9.63 -0.30 -8.01
C ILE A 106 8.69 -1.46 -8.32
N HIS A 107 7.40 -1.35 -7.94
CA HIS A 107 6.38 -2.32 -8.34
C HIS A 107 6.39 -2.56 -9.85
N ASN A 108 6.39 -1.50 -10.68
CA ASN A 108 6.40 -1.62 -12.13
C ASN A 108 7.63 -2.38 -12.64
N GLY A 109 8.81 -2.12 -12.07
CA GLY A 109 10.02 -2.88 -12.37
C GLY A 109 9.89 -4.35 -11.99
N LEU A 110 9.37 -4.63 -10.80
CA LEU A 110 9.17 -5.99 -10.31
C LEU A 110 8.17 -6.77 -11.19
N THR A 111 7.15 -6.14 -11.76
CA THR A 111 6.20 -6.84 -12.65
C THR A 111 6.83 -7.40 -13.92
N GLN A 112 8.04 -6.97 -14.28
CA GLN A 112 8.78 -7.50 -15.43
C GLN A 112 9.54 -8.80 -15.12
N LEU A 113 9.61 -9.18 -13.86
CA LEU A 113 10.32 -10.37 -13.42
C LEU A 113 9.45 -11.64 -13.55
N ALA A 114 10.10 -12.78 -13.71
CA ALA A 114 9.41 -14.06 -13.72
C ALA A 114 9.20 -14.56 -12.28
N TYR A 115 7.96 -14.97 -11.98
CA TYR A 115 7.58 -15.50 -10.67
C TYR A 115 7.15 -16.96 -10.76
N THR A 116 7.45 -17.74 -9.72
CA THR A 116 6.90 -19.08 -9.55
C THR A 116 5.41 -19.01 -9.20
N ASN A 117 5.06 -18.10 -8.24
CA ASN A 117 3.70 -17.76 -7.90
C ASN A 117 3.52 -16.26 -8.12
N LYS A 118 2.52 -15.86 -8.92
CA LYS A 118 2.31 -14.44 -9.22
C LYS A 118 1.92 -13.68 -7.94
N PRO A 119 2.72 -12.68 -7.51
CA PRO A 119 2.36 -11.84 -6.38
C PRO A 119 1.19 -10.93 -6.75
N LEU A 120 0.44 -10.50 -5.72
CA LEU A 120 -0.60 -9.49 -5.88
C LEU A 120 0.01 -8.09 -6.01
N HIS A 121 -0.73 -7.18 -6.63
CA HIS A 121 -0.29 -5.78 -6.84
C HIS A 121 0.22 -5.13 -5.56
N GLY A 122 -0.60 -5.14 -4.51
CA GLY A 122 -0.23 -4.49 -3.24
C GLY A 122 0.91 -5.18 -2.50
N GLU A 123 1.19 -6.46 -2.74
CA GLU A 123 2.38 -7.14 -2.19
C GLU A 123 3.66 -6.54 -2.80
N LEU A 124 3.65 -6.27 -4.10
CA LEU A 124 4.78 -5.63 -4.78
C LEU A 124 4.90 -4.15 -4.43
N VAL A 125 3.77 -3.43 -4.30
CA VAL A 125 3.75 -2.02 -3.87
C VAL A 125 4.25 -1.91 -2.42
N GLY A 126 3.80 -2.78 -1.51
CA GLY A 126 4.24 -2.81 -0.12
C GLY A 126 5.76 -3.04 0.00
N PHE A 127 6.29 -4.02 -0.74
CA PHE A 127 7.73 -4.23 -0.81
C PHE A 127 8.45 -2.99 -1.38
N GLY A 128 7.94 -2.41 -2.47
CA GLY A 128 8.47 -1.17 -3.05
C GLY A 128 8.47 0.00 -2.06
N LEU A 129 7.45 0.09 -1.21
CA LEU A 129 7.39 1.10 -0.15
C LEU A 129 8.47 0.92 0.91
N LEU A 130 8.78 -0.32 1.31
CA LEU A 130 9.89 -0.58 2.23
C LEU A 130 11.24 -0.18 1.62
N VAL A 131 11.42 -0.43 0.32
CA VAL A 131 12.62 0.01 -0.42
C VAL A 131 12.66 1.55 -0.50
N GLN A 132 11.56 2.21 -0.80
CA GLN A 132 11.47 3.68 -0.80
C GLN A 132 11.93 4.26 0.53
N LEU A 133 11.36 3.81 1.65
CA LEU A 133 11.71 4.31 2.98
C LEU A 133 13.15 3.99 3.36
N HIS A 134 13.70 2.87 2.89
CA HIS A 134 15.12 2.58 3.07
C HIS A 134 16.03 3.56 2.32
N LEU A 135 15.66 3.94 1.10
CA LEU A 135 16.38 4.96 0.35
C LEU A 135 16.27 6.35 1.00
N GLU A 136 15.09 6.71 1.50
CA GLU A 136 14.88 7.96 2.24
C GLU A 136 15.72 7.99 3.53
N GLU A 137 15.77 6.89 4.30
CA GLU A 137 16.62 6.76 5.49
C GLU A 137 18.10 6.96 5.16
N LYS A 138 18.57 6.42 4.03
CA LYS A 138 19.97 6.53 3.59
C LYS A 138 20.34 7.96 3.15
N ASN A 139 19.38 8.71 2.61
CA ASN A 139 19.61 10.02 2.00
C ASN A 139 19.12 11.18 2.87
N SER A 140 18.61 10.92 4.07
CA SER A 140 18.08 11.93 4.99
C SER A 140 18.77 11.86 6.34
N ASN A 141 18.98 13.01 6.96
CA ASN A 141 19.38 13.10 8.38
C ASN A 141 18.19 12.98 9.35
N SER A 142 16.97 12.82 8.83
CA SER A 142 15.77 12.66 9.64
C SER A 142 15.61 11.22 10.14
N GLN A 143 15.12 11.06 11.37
CA GLN A 143 14.75 9.75 11.91
C GLN A 143 13.37 9.26 11.43
N LEU A 144 12.58 10.12 10.77
CA LEU A 144 11.22 9.80 10.37
C LEU A 144 11.13 8.61 9.38
N PRO A 145 11.95 8.52 8.31
CA PRO A 145 11.90 7.36 7.41
C PRO A 145 12.23 6.04 8.10
N LYS A 146 13.19 6.06 9.04
CA LYS A 146 13.56 4.88 9.82
C LYS A 146 12.40 4.40 10.71
N GLN A 147 11.75 5.33 11.42
CA GLN A 147 10.59 5.03 12.27
C GLN A 147 9.42 4.51 11.43
N ALA A 148 9.11 5.16 10.31
CA ALA A 148 8.08 4.74 9.38
C ALA A 148 8.33 3.34 8.81
N LYS A 149 9.58 3.05 8.42
CA LYS A 149 9.99 1.73 7.93
C LYS A 149 9.81 0.66 9.02
N SER A 150 10.21 0.92 10.25
CA SER A 150 10.05 -0.03 11.37
C SER A 150 8.57 -0.32 11.65
N GLN A 151 7.72 0.71 11.66
CA GLN A 151 6.28 0.55 11.84
C GLN A 151 5.65 -0.27 10.71
N LEU A 152 6.05 -0.03 9.45
CA LEU A 152 5.54 -0.79 8.31
C LEU A 152 6.02 -2.24 8.31
N LEU A 153 7.26 -2.51 8.70
CA LEU A 153 7.77 -3.89 8.83
C LEU A 153 6.94 -4.68 9.84
N GLU A 154 6.62 -4.09 10.99
CA GLU A 154 5.76 -4.70 11.99
C GLU A 154 4.35 -4.93 11.42
N PHE A 155 3.73 -3.92 10.84
CA PHE A 155 2.38 -4.00 10.27
C PHE A 155 2.30 -5.05 9.15
N PHE A 156 3.25 -5.08 8.23
CA PHE A 156 3.29 -6.04 7.13
C PHE A 156 3.52 -7.48 7.63
N SER A 157 4.35 -7.65 8.66
CA SER A 157 4.54 -8.97 9.28
C SER A 157 3.25 -9.49 9.90
N GLN A 158 2.45 -8.64 10.56
CA GLN A 158 1.15 -9.01 11.12
C GLN A 158 0.11 -9.42 10.06
N LEU A 159 0.27 -8.94 8.82
CA LEU A 159 -0.61 -9.23 7.70
C LEU A 159 -0.08 -10.32 6.76
N ASN A 160 1.02 -10.98 7.10
CA ASN A 160 1.72 -11.96 6.26
C ASN A 160 2.11 -11.41 4.86
N LEU A 161 2.40 -10.11 4.79
CA LEU A 161 2.88 -9.46 3.57
C LEU A 161 4.40 -9.68 3.39
N PRO A 162 4.91 -9.68 2.15
CA PRO A 162 6.33 -9.80 1.87
C PRO A 162 7.12 -8.61 2.45
N ILE A 163 8.10 -8.89 3.31
CA ILE A 163 9.02 -7.89 3.88
C ILE A 163 10.44 -7.99 3.33
N SER A 164 10.69 -8.99 2.48
CA SER A 164 11.93 -9.21 1.75
C SER A 164 11.61 -9.75 0.35
N ILE A 165 12.63 -10.00 -0.47
CA ILE A 165 12.43 -10.43 -1.85
C ILE A 165 12.15 -11.95 -1.95
N GLU A 166 12.61 -12.73 -1.00
CA GLU A 166 12.51 -14.19 -1.02
C GLU A 166 11.06 -14.69 -1.05
N PRO A 167 10.12 -14.15 -0.24
CA PRO A 167 8.72 -14.57 -0.30
C PRO A 167 8.02 -14.24 -1.62
N LEU A 168 8.57 -13.32 -2.43
CA LEU A 168 8.08 -13.03 -3.76
C LEU A 168 8.35 -14.17 -4.74
N CYS A 169 9.17 -15.17 -4.37
CA CYS A 169 9.42 -16.40 -5.14
C CYS A 169 9.79 -16.13 -6.61
N LEU A 170 10.83 -15.32 -6.83
CA LEU A 170 11.37 -15.11 -8.17
C LEU A 170 11.83 -16.45 -8.76
N LYS A 171 11.50 -16.72 -10.02
CA LYS A 171 12.10 -17.81 -10.76
C LYS A 171 13.60 -17.52 -10.92
N HIS A 172 14.44 -18.44 -10.46
CA HIS A 172 15.85 -18.37 -10.80
C HIS A 172 15.97 -18.58 -12.32
N THR A 173 16.32 -17.53 -13.04
CA THR A 173 16.87 -17.69 -14.38
C THR A 173 18.27 -18.24 -14.18
N THR A 174 18.43 -19.55 -14.35
CA THR A 174 19.75 -20.11 -14.63
C THR A 174 20.20 -19.47 -15.94
N THR A 175 21.08 -18.49 -15.86
CA THR A 175 21.89 -18.04 -16.99
C THR A 175 22.74 -19.25 -17.38
N ASN A 176 22.29 -20.01 -18.38
CA ASN A 176 23.20 -20.88 -19.11
C ASN A 176 24.13 -19.94 -19.86
N GLU A 177 25.38 -19.87 -19.40
CA GLU A 177 26.52 -19.38 -20.16
C GLU A 177 26.73 -20.23 -21.39
#